data_d5c5a7ed5f7df3d6de08c185ec7c7604
#
_entry.id   d5c5a7ed5f7df3d6de08c185ec7c7604
#
_cell.length_a   1.000
_cell.length_b   1.000
_cell.length_c   1.000
_cell.angle_alpha   90.00
_cell.angle_beta   90.00
_cell.angle_gamma   90.00
#
_symmetry.space_group_name_H-M   'P 1'
#
loop_
_entity.id
_entity.type
_entity.pdbx_description
1 polymer ?
#
loop_
_entity_poly.entity_id
_entity_poly.type
_entity_poly.pdbx_seq_one_letter_code
_entity_poly.pdbx_strand_id
1 'polypeptide(L)'
;MALLNSGMAQEDQSPTEERLAVGGRITDGENKLPGCRIVAYRENERLDTITTGKTGKFELFLRLNETYSLEFSMPGFVSKRIVIDTHAKIPAEQLLTVPLFMDISMLAEGKYEGVDTDVLDFPFAIVRYDKGAGAFVQDQEYTMGMQRANGALLLMAARSVKQGK
;
A
#
# COMPACT_ATOMS: atom_id res chain seq x y z
N MET A 1 -45.14 18.04 -34.88
CA MET A 1 -44.48 16.76 -34.66
C MET A 1 -43.19 17.03 -33.94
N ALA A 2 -43.16 16.82 -32.65
CA ALA A 2 -41.95 16.93 -31.87
C ALA A 2 -41.23 15.58 -31.88
N LEU A 3 -40.11 15.49 -32.55
CA LEU A 3 -39.17 14.38 -32.41
C LEU A 3 -38.50 14.53 -31.06
N LEU A 4 -38.98 13.80 -30.07
CA LEU A 4 -38.24 13.57 -28.85
C LEU A 4 -37.04 12.72 -29.23
N ASN A 5 -35.91 13.38 -29.47
CA ASN A 5 -34.62 12.74 -29.49
C ASN A 5 -34.31 12.41 -28.03
N SER A 6 -34.70 11.24 -27.61
CA SER A 6 -34.20 10.64 -26.40
C SER A 6 -32.70 10.41 -26.64
N GLY A 7 -31.89 11.38 -26.30
CA GLY A 7 -30.48 11.19 -26.18
C GLY A 7 -30.29 10.16 -25.08
N MET A 8 -30.26 8.89 -25.46
CA MET A 8 -29.65 7.88 -24.62
C MET A 8 -28.24 8.36 -24.40
N ALA A 9 -27.93 8.76 -23.17
CA ALA A 9 -26.57 8.85 -22.73
C ALA A 9 -25.96 7.49 -23.08
N GLN A 10 -25.10 7.44 -24.08
CA GLN A 10 -24.23 6.31 -24.26
C GLN A 10 -23.45 6.26 -22.97
N GLU A 11 -23.80 5.32 -22.10
CA GLU A 11 -22.89 4.87 -21.08
C GLU A 11 -21.60 4.61 -21.84
N ASP A 12 -20.58 5.38 -21.48
CA ASP A 12 -19.25 5.19 -22.01
C ASP A 12 -18.86 3.76 -21.69
N GLN A 13 -19.10 2.86 -22.64
CA GLN A 13 -18.61 1.48 -22.60
C GLN A 13 -17.13 1.51 -22.93
N SER A 14 -16.39 2.33 -22.19
CA SER A 14 -14.98 2.11 -22.03
C SER A 14 -14.81 0.67 -21.60
N PRO A 15 -13.97 -0.14 -22.29
CA PRO A 15 -13.72 -1.50 -21.85
C PRO A 15 -13.46 -1.45 -20.36
N THR A 16 -14.19 -2.24 -19.60
CA THR A 16 -14.09 -2.26 -18.13
C THR A 16 -12.61 -2.49 -17.83
N GLU A 17 -11.90 -1.42 -17.48
CA GLU A 17 -10.49 -1.50 -17.21
C GLU A 17 -10.30 -2.50 -16.08
N GLU A 18 -9.54 -3.54 -16.36
CA GLU A 18 -9.24 -4.56 -15.39
C GLU A 18 -8.49 -3.92 -14.23
N ARG A 19 -9.05 -4.02 -13.04
CA ARG A 19 -8.53 -3.42 -11.83
C ARG A 19 -8.27 -4.47 -10.77
N LEU A 20 -7.14 -4.31 -10.10
CA LEU A 20 -6.82 -5.06 -8.89
C LEU A 20 -7.43 -4.36 -7.69
N ALA A 21 -8.25 -5.08 -6.94
CA ALA A 21 -8.72 -4.63 -5.64
C ALA A 21 -7.59 -4.76 -4.62
N VAL A 22 -7.23 -3.67 -3.98
CA VAL A 22 -6.20 -3.62 -2.94
C VAL A 22 -6.85 -3.14 -1.65
N GLY A 23 -6.72 -3.92 -0.61
CA GLY A 23 -7.28 -3.57 0.68
C GLY A 23 -6.39 -4.03 1.82
N GLY A 24 -6.77 -3.64 3.01
CA GLY A 24 -6.03 -4.07 4.17
C GLY A 24 -6.47 -3.39 5.46
N ARG A 25 -5.66 -3.62 6.46
CA ARG A 25 -5.83 -3.05 7.79
C ARG A 25 -4.53 -2.42 8.24
N ILE A 26 -4.65 -1.26 8.87
CA ILE A 26 -3.52 -0.54 9.45
C ILE A 26 -3.64 -0.54 10.97
N THR A 27 -2.55 -0.91 11.63
CA THR A 27 -2.44 -0.98 13.10
C THR A 27 -1.13 -0.34 13.57
N ASP A 28 -0.99 -0.16 14.87
CA ASP A 28 0.28 0.17 15.53
C ASP A 28 0.98 -1.08 16.11
N GLY A 29 0.53 -2.26 15.72
CA GLY A 29 0.95 -3.55 16.27
C GLY A 29 -0.05 -4.14 17.28
N GLU A 30 -0.84 -3.31 17.93
CA GLU A 30 -1.85 -3.71 18.91
C GLU A 30 -3.24 -3.18 18.55
N ASN A 31 -3.31 -1.89 18.21
CA ASN A 31 -4.57 -1.18 18.00
C ASN A 31 -4.75 -0.82 16.52
N LYS A 32 -6.00 -0.76 16.11
CA LYS A 32 -6.39 -0.22 14.81
C LYS A 32 -6.04 1.25 14.72
N LEU A 33 -5.56 1.70 13.55
CA LEU A 33 -5.25 3.11 13.33
C LEU A 33 -6.28 3.75 12.38
N PRO A 34 -7.33 4.39 12.93
CA PRO A 34 -8.21 5.23 12.14
C PRO A 34 -7.48 6.53 11.75
N GLY A 35 -7.80 7.08 10.59
CA GLY A 35 -7.22 8.34 10.14
C GLY A 35 -5.83 8.24 9.54
N CYS A 36 -5.33 7.04 9.26
CA CYS A 36 -4.10 6.87 8.50
C CYS A 36 -4.34 7.25 7.04
N ARG A 37 -3.46 8.08 6.51
CA ARG A 37 -3.53 8.57 5.15
C ARG A 37 -2.77 7.64 4.22
N ILE A 38 -3.40 7.29 3.11
CA ILE A 38 -2.81 6.44 2.07
C ILE A 38 -2.85 7.21 0.76
N VAL A 39 -1.68 7.43 0.16
CA VAL A 39 -1.53 8.12 -1.11
C VAL A 39 -1.01 7.13 -2.14
N ALA A 40 -1.73 7.01 -3.24
CA ALA A 40 -1.31 6.21 -4.39
C ALA A 40 -0.60 7.10 -5.42
N TYR A 41 0.58 6.67 -5.83
CA TYR A 41 1.38 7.33 -6.87
C TYR A 41 1.63 6.37 -8.04
N ARG A 42 1.67 6.92 -9.22
CA ARG A 42 2.14 6.27 -10.43
C ARG A 42 3.19 7.18 -11.07
N GLU A 43 4.43 6.72 -11.21
CA GLU A 43 5.52 7.53 -11.76
C GLU A 43 5.63 8.93 -11.14
N ASN A 44 5.62 9.05 -9.83
CA ASN A 44 5.63 10.32 -9.10
C ASN A 44 4.36 11.18 -9.25
N GLU A 45 3.38 10.73 -10.02
CA GLU A 45 2.08 11.40 -10.12
C GLU A 45 1.16 10.90 -9.01
N ARG A 46 0.63 11.82 -8.24
CA ARG A 46 -0.37 11.53 -7.22
C ARG A 46 -1.71 11.22 -7.89
N LEU A 47 -2.23 10.01 -7.68
CA LEU A 47 -3.49 9.57 -8.27
C LEU A 47 -4.67 9.73 -7.32
N ASP A 48 -4.53 9.25 -6.09
CA ASP A 48 -5.62 9.20 -5.14
C ASP A 48 -5.09 9.30 -3.71
N THR A 49 -5.95 9.80 -2.83
CA THR A 49 -5.69 9.88 -1.40
C THR A 49 -6.91 9.37 -0.67
N ILE A 50 -6.71 8.36 0.16
CA ILE A 50 -7.75 7.81 1.03
C ILE A 50 -7.28 7.83 2.48
N THR A 51 -8.23 7.70 3.38
CA THR A 51 -7.98 7.70 4.83
C THR A 51 -8.67 6.50 5.44
N THR A 52 -8.01 5.81 6.37
CA THR A 52 -8.63 4.67 7.04
C THR A 52 -9.82 5.12 7.89
N GLY A 53 -10.85 4.30 7.89
CA GLY A 53 -12.00 4.48 8.75
C GLY A 53 -11.76 4.02 10.19
N LYS A 54 -12.80 4.01 11.00
CA LYS A 54 -12.79 3.63 12.44
C LYS A 54 -12.20 2.24 12.70
N THR A 55 -12.28 1.35 11.73
CA THR A 55 -11.78 -0.03 11.83
C THR A 55 -10.32 -0.19 11.40
N GLY A 56 -9.65 0.89 10.98
CA GLY A 56 -8.32 0.86 10.41
C GLY A 56 -8.24 0.24 9.02
N LYS A 57 -9.38 -0.02 8.39
CA LYS A 57 -9.46 -0.65 7.06
C LYS A 57 -9.37 0.38 5.95
N PHE A 58 -8.84 -0.04 4.82
CA PHE A 58 -8.81 0.72 3.58
C PHE A 58 -9.10 -0.19 2.38
N GLU A 59 -9.55 0.40 1.30
CA GLU A 59 -9.73 -0.26 0.01
C GLU A 59 -9.49 0.74 -1.11
N LEU A 60 -8.80 0.28 -2.15
CA LEU A 60 -8.59 1.03 -3.38
C LEU A 60 -8.47 0.08 -4.56
N PHE A 61 -8.56 0.63 -5.77
CA PHE A 61 -8.50 -0.14 -7.01
C PHE A 61 -7.37 0.40 -7.88
N LEU A 62 -6.50 -0.51 -8.34
CA LEU A 62 -5.36 -0.19 -9.20
C LEU A 62 -5.56 -0.83 -10.58
N ARG A 63 -5.29 -0.07 -11.63
CA ARG A 63 -5.28 -0.61 -12.99
C ARG A 63 -4.14 -1.63 -13.14
N LEU A 64 -4.33 -2.64 -14.00
CA LEU A 64 -3.26 -3.55 -14.36
C LEU A 64 -2.24 -2.88 -15.30
N ASN A 65 -1.09 -3.51 -15.44
CA ASN A 65 0.01 -3.10 -16.32
C ASN A 65 0.65 -1.74 -15.99
N GLU A 66 0.69 -1.43 -14.71
CA GLU A 66 1.30 -0.23 -14.15
C GLU A 66 2.11 -0.56 -12.90
N THR A 67 3.00 0.34 -12.53
CA THR A 67 3.71 0.25 -11.25
C THR A 67 3.25 1.39 -10.34
N TYR A 68 2.82 1.04 -9.14
CA TYR A 68 2.33 1.98 -8.15
C TYR A 68 3.21 2.02 -6.92
N SER A 69 3.22 3.16 -6.26
CA SER A 69 3.75 3.31 -4.92
C SER A 69 2.61 3.75 -3.99
N LEU A 70 2.38 3.00 -2.94
CA LEU A 70 1.44 3.37 -1.88
C LEU A 70 2.23 3.90 -0.69
N GLU A 71 1.93 5.10 -0.25
CA GLU A 71 2.54 5.72 0.93
C GLU A 71 1.51 5.81 2.05
N PHE A 72 1.86 5.21 3.18
CA PHE A 72 1.06 5.20 4.40
C PHE A 72 1.67 6.19 5.39
N SER A 73 0.89 7.16 5.83
CA SER A 73 1.37 8.18 6.76
C SER A 73 0.34 8.50 7.83
N MET A 74 0.84 8.78 9.01
CA MET A 74 0.04 9.22 10.16
C MET A 74 0.93 10.05 11.09
N PRO A 75 0.43 11.16 11.66
CA PRO A 75 1.21 11.96 12.61
C PRO A 75 1.73 11.09 13.76
N GLY A 76 3.01 11.23 14.09
CA GLY A 76 3.68 10.48 15.16
C GLY A 76 4.20 9.11 14.76
N PHE A 77 4.00 8.70 13.49
CA PHE A 77 4.46 7.41 12.97
C PHE A 77 5.41 7.61 11.80
N VAL A 78 6.36 6.68 11.66
CA VAL A 78 7.23 6.62 10.49
C VAL A 78 6.41 6.22 9.27
N SER A 79 6.48 7.01 8.20
CA SER A 79 5.82 6.69 6.94
C SER A 79 6.35 5.39 6.35
N LYS A 80 5.46 4.58 5.77
CA LYS A 80 5.80 3.37 5.03
C LYS A 80 5.42 3.50 3.57
N ARG A 81 6.23 2.90 2.71
CA ARG A 81 5.96 2.82 1.28
C ARG A 81 5.96 1.37 0.83
N ILE A 82 5.01 1.02 -0.04
CA ILE A 82 4.93 -0.27 -0.69
C ILE A 82 4.85 -0.05 -2.18
N VAL A 83 5.67 -0.77 -2.94
CA VAL A 83 5.59 -0.79 -4.39
C VAL A 83 4.75 -1.97 -4.84
N ILE A 84 3.79 -1.74 -5.72
CA ILE A 84 2.94 -2.77 -6.33
C ILE A 84 3.12 -2.72 -7.84
N ASP A 85 3.71 -3.76 -8.38
CA ASP A 85 3.83 -3.97 -9.81
C ASP A 85 2.64 -4.80 -10.30
N THR A 86 1.74 -4.16 -11.06
CA THR A 86 0.53 -4.81 -11.57
C THR A 86 0.68 -5.35 -12.99
N HIS A 87 1.91 -5.40 -13.52
CA HIS A 87 2.16 -5.99 -14.83
C HIS A 87 1.96 -7.51 -14.77
N ALA A 88 0.82 -7.95 -15.27
CA ALA A 88 0.48 -9.36 -15.33
C ALA A 88 -0.63 -9.60 -16.36
N LYS A 89 -0.59 -10.78 -16.98
CA LYS A 89 -1.70 -11.28 -17.80
C LYS A 89 -2.58 -12.13 -16.89
N ILE A 90 -3.64 -11.56 -16.37
CA ILE A 90 -4.58 -12.24 -15.49
C ILE A 90 -5.92 -12.30 -16.19
N PRO A 91 -6.55 -13.50 -16.34
CA PRO A 91 -7.91 -13.59 -16.83
C PRO A 91 -8.86 -12.75 -15.96
N ALA A 92 -9.77 -12.01 -16.59
CA ALA A 92 -10.71 -11.12 -15.89
C ALA A 92 -11.47 -11.82 -14.77
N GLU A 93 -11.79 -13.09 -14.94
CA GLU A 93 -12.48 -13.93 -13.96
C GLU A 93 -11.66 -14.12 -12.68
N GLN A 94 -10.34 -14.19 -12.77
CA GLN A 94 -9.45 -14.34 -11.62
C GLN A 94 -9.26 -13.03 -10.85
N LEU A 95 -9.36 -11.88 -11.50
CA LEU A 95 -9.23 -10.56 -10.84
C LEU A 95 -10.31 -10.32 -9.79
N LEU A 96 -11.49 -10.86 -10.00
CA LEU A 96 -12.60 -10.75 -9.05
C LEU A 96 -12.42 -11.62 -7.81
N THR A 97 -11.55 -12.65 -7.89
CA THR A 97 -11.39 -13.67 -6.85
C THR A 97 -10.10 -13.51 -6.05
N VAL A 98 -9.19 -12.63 -6.46
CA VAL A 98 -7.86 -12.50 -5.83
C VAL A 98 -7.58 -11.05 -5.47
N PRO A 99 -8.28 -10.47 -4.49
CA PRO A 99 -7.89 -9.17 -3.96
C PRO A 99 -6.54 -9.27 -3.26
N LEU A 100 -5.71 -8.24 -3.41
CA LEU A 100 -4.51 -8.10 -2.62
C LEU A 100 -4.88 -7.53 -1.24
N PHE A 101 -4.74 -8.32 -0.20
CA PHE A 101 -4.99 -7.88 1.16
C PHE A 101 -3.68 -7.75 1.93
N MET A 102 -3.50 -6.64 2.64
CA MET A 102 -2.29 -6.34 3.39
C MET A 102 -2.59 -5.92 4.82
N ASP A 103 -1.86 -6.50 5.76
CA ASP A 103 -1.81 -6.00 7.14
C ASP A 103 -0.56 -5.12 7.29
N ILE A 104 -0.79 -3.85 7.58
CA ILE A 104 0.27 -2.85 7.73
C ILE A 104 0.40 -2.45 9.19
N SER A 105 1.57 -2.67 9.76
CA SER A 105 1.90 -2.18 11.10
C SER A 105 2.75 -0.91 10.99
N MET A 106 2.24 0.20 11.53
CA MET A 106 2.96 1.45 11.62
C MET A 106 3.80 1.49 12.89
N LEU A 107 4.96 2.11 12.83
CA LEU A 107 5.88 2.22 13.95
C LEU A 107 5.98 3.67 14.42
N ALA A 108 5.86 3.89 15.72
CA ALA A 108 5.97 5.20 16.30
C ALA A 108 7.37 5.81 16.08
N GLU A 109 7.44 7.07 15.70
CA GLU A 109 8.70 7.80 15.47
C GLU A 109 9.64 7.76 16.66
N GLY A 110 9.09 7.83 17.89
CA GLY A 110 9.88 7.80 19.12
C GLY A 110 10.71 6.53 19.32
N LYS A 111 10.36 5.43 18.64
CA LYS A 111 11.14 4.18 18.69
C LYS A 111 12.48 4.26 17.96
N TYR A 112 12.66 5.27 17.12
CA TYR A 112 13.86 5.48 16.29
C TYR A 112 14.69 6.68 16.76
N GLU A 113 14.44 7.16 17.95
CA GLU A 113 15.15 8.32 18.50
C GLU A 113 16.66 8.08 18.58
N GLY A 114 17.43 9.03 18.04
CA GLY A 114 18.89 9.01 18.07
C GLY A 114 19.56 8.16 16.99
N VAL A 115 18.80 7.62 16.03
CA VAL A 115 19.36 6.85 14.90
C VAL A 115 18.98 7.45 13.56
N ASP A 116 19.83 7.21 12.56
CA ASP A 116 19.55 7.57 11.17
C ASP A 116 18.53 6.59 10.57
N THR A 117 17.44 7.13 10.06
CA THR A 117 16.31 6.36 9.51
C THR A 117 16.24 6.40 7.98
N ASP A 118 17.29 6.83 7.29
CA ASP A 118 17.31 6.96 5.83
C ASP A 118 16.93 5.65 5.12
N VAL A 119 17.29 4.49 5.68
CA VAL A 119 16.91 3.20 5.13
C VAL A 119 15.41 2.98 5.10
N LEU A 120 14.65 3.64 5.98
CA LEU A 120 13.19 3.54 6.04
C LEU A 120 12.49 4.33 4.92
N ASP A 121 13.21 5.15 4.17
CA ASP A 121 12.69 5.84 2.99
C ASP A 121 12.53 4.90 1.79
N PHE A 122 13.21 3.76 1.81
CA PHE A 122 13.01 2.72 0.81
C PHE A 122 11.67 2.01 1.00
N PRO A 123 11.10 1.44 -0.07
CA PRO A 123 9.89 0.65 0.07
C PRO A 123 10.08 -0.46 1.10
N PHE A 124 9.08 -0.65 1.95
CA PHE A 124 9.06 -1.71 2.95
C PHE A 124 8.82 -3.09 2.33
N ALA A 125 8.02 -3.12 1.26
CA ALA A 125 7.73 -4.33 0.50
C ALA A 125 7.58 -4.01 -0.98
N ILE A 126 7.84 -5.00 -1.81
CA ILE A 126 7.58 -5.00 -3.25
C ILE A 126 6.64 -6.16 -3.55
N VAL A 127 5.52 -5.87 -4.18
CA VAL A 127 4.47 -6.85 -4.52
C VAL A 127 4.42 -7.03 -6.02
N ARG A 128 4.40 -8.28 -6.47
CA ARG A 128 4.29 -8.67 -7.88
C ARG A 128 3.35 -9.86 -8.02
N TYR A 129 2.83 -10.04 -9.24
CA TYR A 129 2.08 -11.23 -9.58
C TYR A 129 3.02 -12.43 -9.76
N ASP A 130 2.72 -13.51 -9.08
CA ASP A 130 3.40 -14.79 -9.22
C ASP A 130 2.48 -15.79 -9.93
N LYS A 131 2.88 -16.22 -11.12
CA LYS A 131 2.12 -17.21 -11.90
C LYS A 131 1.98 -18.54 -11.17
N GLY A 132 3.01 -18.97 -10.43
CA GLY A 132 3.00 -20.22 -9.69
C GLY A 132 1.98 -20.22 -8.55
N ALA A 133 1.87 -19.09 -7.85
CA ALA A 133 0.90 -18.90 -6.78
C ALA A 133 -0.48 -18.49 -7.31
N GLY A 134 -0.57 -17.98 -8.55
CA GLY A 134 -1.81 -17.40 -9.10
C GLY A 134 -2.29 -16.18 -8.34
N ALA A 135 -1.39 -15.41 -7.74
CA ALA A 135 -1.72 -14.31 -6.86
C ALA A 135 -0.61 -13.25 -6.85
N PHE A 136 -0.96 -12.05 -6.38
CA PHE A 136 0.02 -11.02 -6.04
C PHE A 136 0.66 -11.37 -4.70
N VAL A 137 1.98 -11.43 -4.67
CA VAL A 137 2.77 -11.81 -3.51
C VAL A 137 3.90 -10.82 -3.26
N GLN A 138 4.33 -10.72 -2.01
CA GLN A 138 5.51 -9.95 -1.64
C GLN A 138 6.78 -10.67 -2.10
N ASP A 139 7.77 -9.89 -2.54
CA ASP A 139 9.14 -10.37 -2.67
C ASP A 139 9.67 -10.67 -1.28
N GLN A 140 9.74 -11.96 -0.93
CA GLN A 140 10.09 -12.40 0.42
C GLN A 140 11.51 -12.02 0.81
N GLU A 141 12.46 -12.14 -0.10
CA GLU A 141 13.86 -11.80 0.15
C GLU A 141 14.01 -10.29 0.44
N TYR A 142 13.38 -9.46 -0.37
CA TYR A 142 13.36 -8.02 -0.16
C TYR A 142 12.71 -7.64 1.18
N THR A 143 11.55 -8.19 1.48
CA THR A 143 10.81 -7.91 2.73
C THR A 143 11.63 -8.35 3.95
N MET A 144 12.25 -9.51 3.91
CA MET A 144 13.11 -9.98 5.00
C MET A 144 14.33 -9.07 5.21
N GLY A 145 14.92 -8.58 4.12
CA GLY A 145 16.03 -7.61 4.18
C GLY A 145 15.61 -6.32 4.87
N MET A 146 14.45 -5.78 4.53
CA MET A 146 13.91 -4.58 5.15
C MET A 146 13.55 -4.79 6.62
N GLN A 147 12.99 -5.95 6.97
CA GLN A 147 12.70 -6.30 8.37
C GLN A 147 13.97 -6.40 9.22
N ARG A 148 15.04 -6.96 8.67
CA ARG A 148 16.36 -7.00 9.36
C ARG A 148 16.92 -5.62 9.58
N ALA A 149 16.88 -4.76 8.55
CA ALA A 149 17.34 -3.39 8.65
C ALA A 149 16.56 -2.60 9.71
N ASN A 150 15.25 -2.73 9.70
CA ASN A 150 14.38 -2.10 10.69
C ASN A 150 14.67 -2.61 12.11
N GLY A 151 14.81 -3.92 12.29
CA GLY A 151 15.18 -4.52 13.58
C GLY A 151 16.51 -4.01 14.12
N ALA A 152 17.50 -3.85 13.25
CA ALA A 152 18.79 -3.29 13.61
C ALA A 152 18.68 -1.84 14.10
N LEU A 153 17.89 -1.00 13.41
CA LEU A 153 17.64 0.38 13.82
C LEU A 153 16.96 0.46 15.19
N LEU A 154 15.98 -0.38 15.44
CA LEU A 154 15.29 -0.42 16.72
C LEU A 154 16.20 -0.82 17.87
N LEU A 155 17.13 -1.76 17.65
CA LEU A 155 18.14 -2.13 18.62
C LEU A 155 19.13 -0.99 18.88
N MET A 156 19.58 -0.30 17.86
CA MET A 156 20.47 0.86 17.99
C MET A 156 19.79 2.00 18.77
N ALA A 157 18.54 2.29 18.47
CA ALA A 157 17.77 3.30 19.17
C ALA A 157 17.60 2.96 20.66
N ALA A 158 17.29 1.71 20.98
CA ALA A 158 17.17 1.25 22.36
C ALA A 158 18.49 1.39 23.15
N ARG A 159 19.63 1.10 22.51
CA ARG A 159 20.97 1.29 23.13
C ARG A 159 21.32 2.76 23.32
N SER A 160 20.97 3.61 22.36
CA SER A 160 21.20 5.05 22.45
C SER A 160 20.48 5.67 23.66
N VAL A 161 19.23 5.30 23.90
CA VAL A 161 18.46 5.77 25.06
C VAL A 161 19.09 5.32 26.38
N LYS A 162 19.62 4.10 26.47
CA LYS A 162 20.28 3.58 27.68
C LYS A 162 21.62 4.28 27.98
N GLN A 163 22.33 4.75 26.96
CA GLN A 163 23.63 5.44 27.14
C GLN A 163 23.48 6.91 27.47
N GLY A 164 22.31 7.50 27.24
CA GLY A 164 22.03 8.90 27.52
C GLY A 164 21.57 9.19 28.96
N LYS A 165 21.65 8.22 29.87
CA LYS A 165 21.34 8.41 31.30
C LYS A 165 22.59 8.49 32.15
#